data_cd69a7a2d11e0aaca6ae502a86602104
#
_entry.id   cd69a7a2d11e0aaca6ae502a86602104
#
_cell.length_a   1.000
_cell.length_b   1.000
_cell.length_c   1.000
_cell.angle_alpha   90.00
_cell.angle_beta   90.00
_cell.angle_gamma   90.00
#
_symmetry.space_group_name_H-M   'P 1'
#
loop_
_entity.id
_entity.type
_entity.pdbx_description
1 polymer ?
#
loop_
_entity_poly.entity_id
_entity_poly.type
_entity_poly.pdbx_seq_one_letter_code
_entity_poly.pdbx_strand_id
1 'polypeptide(L)'
;EPLPLNLPLHQAEVAAVKAAEPVEAEPVVITAIPKDAMVMEAGQVKSGSTRFLNGSWRAMLEVTDPITGKPPYVRYQIQNNKGTARVVHGKNVVCRATVFSGLHSNGELMIKTRGNARCADGSRYPMPEITCKAGTNDVAECSARYDAKTVVPLTFRKAGA
;
A
#
# COMPACT_ATOMS: atom_id res chain seq x y z
N GLU A 1 -49.50 -37.69 -19.18
CA GLU A 1 -49.09 -37.27 -18.89
C GLU A 1 -48.40 -36.72 -18.58
N PRO A 2 -48.51 -36.73 -18.66
CA PRO A 2 -47.90 -36.06 -18.11
C PRO A 2 -47.09 -35.45 -17.96
N LEU A 3 -46.70 -35.12 -17.87
CA LEU A 3 -46.03 -34.40 -17.52
C LEU A 3 -45.46 -33.77 -17.07
N PRO A 4 -45.52 -33.98 -16.96
CA PRO A 4 -45.00 -33.29 -16.40
C PRO A 4 -44.29 -32.90 -16.12
N LEU A 5 -44.07 -32.77 -16.01
CA LEU A 5 -43.55 -32.22 -15.56
C LEU A 5 -42.78 -31.69 -15.26
N ASN A 6 -42.55 -31.70 -15.41
CA ASN A 6 -42.02 -31.11 -14.94
C ASN A 6 -41.39 -30.44 -14.68
N LEU A 7 -41.34 -30.52 -14.76
CA LEU A 7 -40.96 -29.81 -14.28
C LEU A 7 -40.38 -29.20 -13.80
N PRO A 8 -40.60 -29.55 -13.87
CA PRO A 8 -40.20 -28.83 -13.17
C PRO A 8 -39.48 -28.70 -12.77
N LEU A 9 -39.37 -28.71 -12.66
CA LEU A 9 -38.87 -28.39 -12.01
C LEU A 9 -37.99 -27.92 -12.05
N HIS A 10 -37.72 -27.70 -12.26
CA HIS A 10 -37.16 -27.16 -11.96
C HIS A 10 -36.68 -26.39 -11.73
N GLN A 11 -37.11 -26.54 -11.91
CA GLN A 11 -36.96 -25.81 -11.40
C GLN A 11 -36.63 -25.52 -10.72
N ALA A 12 -37.12 -25.84 -10.79
CA ALA A 12 -37.00 -25.71 -9.75
C ALA A 12 -36.02 -25.98 -9.42
N GLU A 13 -35.49 -25.89 -9.53
CA GLU A 13 -34.76 -25.76 -8.99
C GLU A 13 -33.97 -25.12 -8.97
N VAL A 14 -34.09 -25.34 -9.67
CA VAL A 14 -33.45 -24.73 -9.44
C VAL A 14 -33.31 -23.89 -9.03
N ALA A 15 -33.58 -23.74 -9.22
CA ALA A 15 -33.47 -22.83 -8.65
C ALA A 15 -33.24 -22.78 -7.67
N ALA A 16 -33.12 -22.94 -7.47
CA ALA A 16 -32.79 -22.82 -6.30
C ALA A 16 -31.62 -22.70 -6.08
N VAL A 17 -31.34 -22.80 -6.54
CA VAL A 17 -30.42 -22.64 -6.10
C VAL A 17 -29.88 -21.84 -6.11
N LYS A 18 -29.87 -21.59 -6.38
CA LYS A 18 -29.32 -20.85 -6.05
C LYS A 18 -29.17 -20.12 -5.43
N ALA A 19 -29.44 -20.20 -5.48
CA ALA A 19 -29.37 -19.52 -4.65
C ALA A 19 -28.82 -19.39 -3.98
N ALA A 20 -28.56 -19.47 -3.94
CA ALA A 20 -28.03 -19.21 -3.11
C ALA A 20 -27.27 -18.89 -2.98
N GLU A 21 -26.88 -18.80 -3.13
CA GLU A 21 -26.23 -18.37 -2.69
C GLU A 21 -25.79 -17.67 -2.32
N PRO A 22 -25.87 -17.77 -2.44
CA PRO A 22 -25.49 -17.04 -1.89
C PRO A 22 -24.99 -16.64 -1.43
N VAL A 23 -24.81 -16.34 -1.61
CA VAL A 23 -24.29 -15.90 -1.01
C VAL A 23 -24.14 -15.90 -0.15
N GLU A 24 -23.94 -16.24 -0.01
CA GLU A 24 -23.82 -16.40 0.97
C GLU A 24 -23.41 -15.86 1.62
N ALA A 25 -23.76 -15.85 1.80
CA ALA A 25 -23.33 -14.97 2.82
C ALA A 25 -22.05 -15.39 3.41
N GLU A 26 -21.06 -14.95 2.84
CA GLU A 26 -19.82 -15.11 3.46
C GLU A 26 -19.80 -14.36 4.74
N PRO A 27 -19.31 -14.93 5.80
CA PRO A 27 -19.10 -14.16 7.01
C PRO A 27 -18.22 -12.98 6.67
N VAL A 28 -18.69 -11.81 7.02
CA VAL A 28 -17.87 -10.63 6.84
C VAL A 28 -16.70 -10.78 7.77
N VAL A 29 -15.54 -10.98 7.21
CA VAL A 29 -14.33 -10.96 8.00
C VAL A 29 -14.00 -9.51 8.26
N ILE A 30 -14.23 -9.07 9.48
CA ILE A 30 -13.81 -7.74 9.87
C ILE A 30 -12.35 -7.85 10.24
N THR A 31 -11.52 -7.41 9.33
CA THR A 31 -10.09 -7.39 9.60
C THR A 31 -9.78 -6.15 10.42
N ALA A 32 -9.20 -6.35 11.58
CA ALA A 32 -8.79 -5.24 12.41
C ALA A 32 -7.69 -4.44 11.69
N ILE A 33 -7.76 -3.11 11.82
CA ILE A 33 -6.71 -2.25 11.29
C ILE A 33 -5.47 -2.44 12.15
N PRO A 34 -4.32 -2.81 11.55
CA PRO A 34 -3.08 -2.90 12.32
C PRO A 34 -2.77 -1.55 12.98
N LYS A 35 -2.29 -1.58 14.21
CA LYS A 35 -2.02 -0.35 14.96
C LYS A 35 -0.96 0.53 14.33
N ASP A 36 -0.04 -0.07 13.59
CA ASP A 36 1.05 0.63 12.95
C ASP A 36 0.79 0.95 11.48
N ALA A 37 -0.44 0.72 11.00
CA ALA A 37 -0.79 1.00 9.61
C ALA A 37 -0.88 2.51 9.37
N MET A 38 -0.57 2.91 8.14
CA MET A 38 -0.87 4.26 7.70
C MET A 38 -2.33 4.33 7.30
N VAL A 39 -3.11 5.15 7.99
CA VAL A 39 -4.54 5.32 7.72
C VAL A 39 -4.76 6.67 7.08
N MET A 40 -5.28 6.65 5.86
CA MET A 40 -5.60 7.87 5.11
C MET A 40 -7.04 8.24 5.42
N GLU A 41 -7.24 8.87 6.56
CA GLU A 41 -8.57 9.18 7.08
C GLU A 41 -9.33 10.06 6.07
N ALA A 42 -10.56 9.66 5.77
CA ALA A 42 -11.32 10.24 4.65
C ALA A 42 -11.52 11.74 4.78
N GLY A 43 -11.77 12.24 5.98
CA GLY A 43 -11.95 13.67 6.21
C GLY A 43 -10.68 14.46 5.93
N GLN A 44 -9.51 13.91 6.30
CA GLN A 44 -8.24 14.56 6.01
C GLN A 44 -7.96 14.56 4.51
N VAL A 45 -8.16 13.41 3.86
CA VAL A 45 -7.94 13.30 2.41
C VAL A 45 -8.84 14.30 1.68
N LYS A 46 -10.10 14.37 2.06
CA LYS A 46 -11.07 15.25 1.42
C LYS A 46 -10.70 16.72 1.59
N SER A 47 -10.15 17.09 2.74
CA SER A 47 -9.74 18.47 3.00
C SER A 47 -8.34 18.79 2.49
N GLY A 48 -7.63 17.81 1.91
CA GLY A 48 -6.28 18.00 1.41
C GLY A 48 -5.21 17.95 2.49
N SER A 49 -5.53 17.43 3.67
CA SER A 49 -4.58 17.37 4.78
C SER A 49 -3.73 16.10 4.69
N THR A 50 -2.43 16.24 4.86
CA THR A 50 -1.49 15.12 4.90
C THR A 50 -1.00 14.83 6.32
N ARG A 51 -1.77 15.25 7.34
CA ARG A 51 -1.35 15.04 8.73
C ARG A 51 -1.17 13.58 9.07
N PHE A 52 -1.93 12.69 8.43
CA PHE A 52 -1.80 11.24 8.63
C PHE A 52 -0.41 10.73 8.25
N LEU A 53 0.33 11.46 7.41
CA LEU A 53 1.65 11.06 6.92
C LEU A 53 2.76 11.51 7.87
N ASN A 54 2.49 12.45 8.77
CA ASN A 54 3.53 12.94 9.67
C ASN A 54 4.07 11.83 10.57
N GLY A 55 5.37 11.77 10.71
CA GLY A 55 6.04 10.81 11.57
C GLY A 55 7.09 10.00 10.84
N SER A 56 7.47 8.91 11.48
CA SER A 56 8.47 7.98 10.94
C SER A 56 7.77 6.72 10.48
N TRP A 57 8.10 6.29 9.27
CA TRP A 57 7.45 5.15 8.62
C TRP A 57 8.50 4.20 8.07
N ARG A 58 8.31 2.94 8.33
CA ARG A 58 9.09 1.91 7.67
C ARG A 58 8.36 1.50 6.39
N ALA A 59 9.08 1.53 5.27
CA ALA A 59 8.53 1.12 3.98
C ALA A 59 8.88 -0.35 3.75
N MET A 60 7.86 -1.18 3.63
CA MET A 60 7.99 -2.60 3.36
C MET A 60 7.81 -2.80 1.86
N LEU A 61 8.93 -2.93 1.16
CA LEU A 61 8.95 -3.06 -0.29
C LEU A 61 9.13 -4.52 -0.68
N GLU A 62 8.44 -4.95 -1.73
CA GLU A 62 8.59 -6.31 -2.24
C GLU A 62 9.67 -6.34 -3.31
N VAL A 63 10.87 -5.94 -2.91
CA VAL A 63 12.08 -6.04 -3.74
C VAL A 63 13.14 -6.74 -2.92
N THR A 64 14.02 -7.46 -3.59
CA THR A 64 15.08 -8.23 -2.93
C THR A 64 16.43 -7.61 -3.23
N ASP A 65 17.18 -7.33 -2.17
CA ASP A 65 18.57 -6.92 -2.29
C ASP A 65 19.39 -8.15 -2.68
N PRO A 66 20.09 -8.12 -3.81
CA PRO A 66 20.82 -9.31 -4.28
C PRO A 66 21.96 -9.72 -3.35
N ILE A 67 22.47 -8.83 -2.52
CA ILE A 67 23.56 -9.15 -1.60
C ILE A 67 23.05 -9.84 -0.35
N THR A 68 21.95 -9.33 0.23
CA THR A 68 21.41 -9.87 1.48
C THR A 68 20.37 -10.94 1.28
N GLY A 69 19.77 -11.01 0.10
CA GLY A 69 18.62 -11.90 -0.16
C GLY A 69 17.34 -11.45 0.50
N LYS A 70 17.33 -10.25 1.06
CA LYS A 70 16.18 -9.67 1.79
C LYS A 70 15.87 -8.31 1.22
N PRO A 71 14.66 -7.77 1.50
CA PRO A 71 14.39 -6.40 1.11
C PRO A 71 15.31 -5.43 1.84
N PRO A 72 15.64 -4.30 1.22
CA PRO A 72 16.42 -3.28 1.92
C PRO A 72 15.62 -2.70 3.08
N TYR A 73 16.30 -2.17 4.07
CA TYR A 73 15.65 -1.45 5.14
C TYR A 73 15.43 -0.01 4.68
N VAL A 74 14.17 0.42 4.64
CA VAL A 74 13.83 1.76 4.17
C VAL A 74 12.94 2.44 5.20
N ARG A 75 13.34 3.63 5.59
CA ARG A 75 12.60 4.42 6.57
C ARG A 75 12.39 5.83 6.04
N TYR A 76 11.16 6.29 6.08
CA TYR A 76 10.79 7.67 5.73
C TYR A 76 10.46 8.41 7.00
N GLN A 77 10.95 9.64 7.10
CA GLN A 77 10.60 10.52 8.20
C GLN A 77 10.09 11.81 7.59
N ILE A 78 8.82 12.11 7.80
CA ILE A 78 8.13 13.18 7.11
C ILE A 78 7.40 14.05 8.12
N GLN A 79 7.50 15.36 7.91
CA GLN A 79 6.78 16.34 8.70
C GLN A 79 6.38 17.48 7.79
N ASN A 80 5.08 17.73 7.69
CA ASN A 80 4.54 18.80 6.84
C ASN A 80 5.03 18.68 5.39
N ASN A 81 4.92 17.48 4.83
CA ASN A 81 5.24 17.17 3.43
C ASN A 81 6.72 17.26 3.06
N LYS A 82 7.60 17.26 4.04
CA LYS A 82 9.04 17.27 3.80
C LYS A 82 9.74 16.35 4.76
N GLY A 83 10.88 15.84 4.38
CA GLY A 83 11.64 14.99 5.27
C GLY A 83 12.79 14.30 4.59
N THR A 84 13.12 13.14 5.14
CA THR A 84 14.25 12.34 4.67
C THR A 84 13.84 10.88 4.55
N ALA A 85 14.49 10.19 3.61
CA ALA A 85 14.44 8.75 3.51
C ALA A 85 15.80 8.20 3.84
N ARG A 86 15.84 7.12 4.59
CA ARG A 86 17.07 6.42 4.94
C ARG A 86 16.95 4.99 4.46
N VAL A 87 17.96 4.55 3.71
CA VAL A 87 18.00 3.19 3.16
C VAL A 87 19.26 2.53 3.68
N VAL A 88 19.12 1.28 4.10
CA VAL A 88 20.26 0.43 4.42
C VAL A 88 20.17 -0.81 3.54
N HIS A 89 21.18 -1.04 2.73
CA HIS A 89 21.19 -2.17 1.81
C HIS A 89 22.59 -2.77 1.70
N GLY A 90 22.67 -3.91 1.05
CA GLY A 90 23.95 -4.58 0.83
C GLY A 90 24.66 -4.87 2.15
N LYS A 91 25.94 -4.54 2.20
CA LYS A 91 26.75 -4.73 3.39
C LYS A 91 26.64 -3.51 4.31
N ASN A 92 25.43 -3.25 4.77
CA ASN A 92 25.12 -2.14 5.68
C ASN A 92 25.49 -0.78 5.11
N VAL A 93 25.29 -0.62 3.81
CA VAL A 93 25.51 0.68 3.17
C VAL A 93 24.32 1.58 3.49
N VAL A 94 24.58 2.72 4.09
CA VAL A 94 23.55 3.68 4.49
C VAL A 94 23.43 4.76 3.44
N CYS A 95 22.21 5.00 2.98
CA CYS A 95 21.92 6.01 1.96
C CYS A 95 20.82 6.94 2.46
N ARG A 96 20.83 8.19 2.00
CA ARG A 96 19.83 9.18 2.40
C ARG A 96 19.36 9.98 1.21
N ALA A 97 18.11 10.39 1.25
CA ALA A 97 17.50 11.23 0.22
C ALA A 97 16.57 12.24 0.88
N THR A 98 16.42 13.40 0.24
CA THR A 98 15.42 14.39 0.63
C THR A 98 14.07 13.96 0.06
N VAL A 99 13.02 14.08 0.87
CA VAL A 99 11.68 13.62 0.53
C VAL A 99 10.69 14.77 0.56
N PHE A 100 9.78 14.76 -0.39
CA PHE A 100 8.60 15.61 -0.34
C PHE A 100 7.37 14.81 -0.70
N SER A 101 6.23 15.27 -0.22
CA SER A 101 4.97 14.62 -0.47
C SER A 101 3.91 15.65 -0.81
N GLY A 102 2.83 15.16 -1.40
CA GLY A 102 1.69 15.98 -1.73
C GLY A 102 0.48 15.12 -1.96
N LEU A 103 -0.68 15.69 -1.70
CA LEU A 103 -1.95 15.02 -1.89
C LEU A 103 -2.66 15.66 -3.07
N HIS A 104 -2.96 14.84 -4.09
CA HIS A 104 -3.69 15.31 -5.25
C HIS A 104 -5.17 15.46 -4.93
N SER A 105 -5.85 16.29 -5.70
CA SER A 105 -7.28 16.54 -5.50
C SER A 105 -8.13 15.28 -5.66
N ASN A 106 -7.62 14.27 -6.38
CA ASN A 106 -8.32 12.99 -6.53
C ASN A 106 -8.12 12.04 -5.33
N GLY A 107 -7.44 12.49 -4.27
CA GLY A 107 -7.19 11.67 -3.08
C GLY A 107 -5.93 10.85 -3.13
N GLU A 108 -5.14 10.97 -4.18
CA GLU A 108 -3.92 10.19 -4.33
C GLU A 108 -2.75 10.90 -3.66
N LEU A 109 -2.07 10.18 -2.78
CA LEU A 109 -0.87 10.69 -2.10
C LEU A 109 0.35 10.35 -2.94
N MET A 110 1.23 11.33 -3.13
CA MET A 110 2.51 11.13 -3.82
C MET A 110 3.64 11.40 -2.85
N ILE A 111 4.64 10.51 -2.84
CA ILE A 111 5.86 10.69 -2.06
C ILE A 111 7.03 10.53 -3.01
N LYS A 112 7.85 11.55 -3.09
CA LYS A 112 8.98 11.59 -4.03
C LYS A 112 10.25 11.96 -3.32
N THR A 113 11.39 11.62 -3.93
CA THR A 113 12.69 12.04 -3.46
C THR A 113 13.33 12.99 -4.46
N ARG A 114 14.25 13.80 -3.96
CA ARG A 114 15.06 14.63 -4.84
C ARG A 114 16.20 13.77 -5.38
N GLY A 115 15.96 13.16 -6.55
CA GLY A 115 16.92 12.27 -7.16
C GLY A 115 17.10 10.98 -6.37
N ASN A 116 18.18 10.29 -6.66
CA ASN A 116 18.50 9.04 -5.96
C ASN A 116 19.11 9.32 -4.60
N ALA A 117 19.08 8.32 -3.73
CA ALA A 117 19.69 8.45 -2.41
C ALA A 117 21.23 8.44 -2.53
N ARG A 118 21.87 9.23 -1.70
CA ARG A 118 23.33 9.29 -1.64
C ARG A 118 23.81 8.39 -0.52
N CYS A 119 24.75 7.53 -0.85
CA CYS A 119 25.23 6.52 0.08
C CYS A 119 26.58 6.88 0.68
N ALA A 120 26.85 6.34 1.86
CA ALA A 120 28.08 6.62 2.59
C ALA A 120 29.34 6.16 1.84
N ASP A 121 29.19 5.17 0.96
CA ASP A 121 30.30 4.67 0.16
C ASP A 121 30.48 5.43 -1.15
N GLY A 122 29.74 6.51 -1.37
CA GLY A 122 29.80 7.30 -2.58
C GLY A 122 28.88 6.82 -3.69
N SER A 123 28.25 5.69 -3.53
CA SER A 123 27.29 5.18 -4.51
C SER A 123 25.95 5.88 -4.42
N ARG A 124 25.07 5.59 -5.37
CA ARG A 124 23.70 6.10 -5.38
C ARG A 124 22.76 4.93 -5.34
N TYR A 125 21.66 5.11 -4.63
CA TYR A 125 20.62 4.07 -4.54
C TYR A 125 19.35 4.59 -5.21
N PRO A 126 18.80 3.85 -6.17
CA PRO A 126 17.61 4.32 -6.88
C PRO A 126 16.40 4.35 -5.94
N MET A 127 15.73 5.48 -5.88
CA MET A 127 14.57 5.67 -5.02
C MET A 127 13.31 5.65 -5.88
N PRO A 128 12.28 4.98 -5.42
CA PRO A 128 11.02 4.94 -6.16
C PRO A 128 10.18 6.18 -5.92
N GLU A 129 9.29 6.44 -6.87
CA GLU A 129 8.19 7.35 -6.68
C GLU A 129 7.03 6.56 -6.09
N ILE A 130 6.50 7.03 -4.97
CA ILE A 130 5.47 6.29 -4.25
C ILE A 130 4.13 6.96 -4.44
N THR A 131 3.12 6.14 -4.69
CA THR A 131 1.74 6.57 -4.82
C THR A 131 0.89 5.75 -3.88
N CYS A 132 0.05 6.41 -3.09
CA CYS A 132 -0.85 5.75 -2.16
C CYS A 132 -2.26 6.27 -2.31
N LYS A 133 -3.22 5.39 -2.08
CA LYS A 133 -4.62 5.78 -1.97
C LYS A 133 -5.28 4.96 -0.87
N ALA A 134 -6.38 5.48 -0.34
CA ALA A 134 -7.11 4.81 0.71
C ALA A 134 -7.73 3.53 0.18
N GLY A 135 -7.43 2.44 0.83
CA GLY A 135 -8.04 1.14 0.56
C GLY A 135 -9.10 0.81 1.58
N THR A 136 -9.26 -0.48 1.84
CA THR A 136 -10.23 -0.95 2.83
C THR A 136 -9.92 -0.36 4.20
N ASN A 137 -10.96 0.16 4.87
CA ASN A 137 -10.84 0.82 6.18
C ASN A 137 -9.87 2.00 6.15
N ASP A 138 -9.73 2.65 4.98
CA ASP A 138 -8.84 3.79 4.79
C ASP A 138 -7.37 3.49 4.99
N VAL A 139 -6.98 2.22 5.09
CA VAL A 139 -5.58 1.84 5.16
C VAL A 139 -4.93 2.15 3.82
N ALA A 140 -3.78 2.82 3.85
CA ALA A 140 -3.10 3.22 2.64
C ALA A 140 -2.65 2.00 1.82
N GLU A 141 -3.00 2.00 0.55
CA GLU A 141 -2.52 1.02 -0.42
C GLU A 141 -1.54 1.73 -1.34
N CYS A 142 -0.30 1.31 -1.29
CA CYS A 142 0.78 2.03 -1.95
C CYS A 142 1.49 1.19 -2.98
N SER A 143 2.07 1.86 -3.96
CA SER A 143 2.97 1.26 -4.93
C SER A 143 4.22 2.12 -5.05
N ALA A 144 5.33 1.46 -5.34
CA ALA A 144 6.62 2.09 -5.54
C ALA A 144 7.02 1.87 -6.99
N ARG A 145 7.22 2.96 -7.72
CA ARG A 145 7.60 2.90 -9.13
C ARG A 145 9.02 3.38 -9.29
N TYR A 146 9.87 2.48 -9.76
CA TYR A 146 11.27 2.77 -10.04
C TYR A 146 11.47 3.26 -11.47
N ASP A 147 10.71 2.72 -12.40
CA ASP A 147 10.68 3.14 -13.80
C ASP A 147 9.35 2.70 -14.41
N ALA A 148 9.20 2.88 -15.72
CA ALA A 148 7.94 2.58 -16.40
C ALA A 148 7.54 1.10 -16.31
N LYS A 149 8.48 0.21 -16.06
CA LYS A 149 8.24 -1.24 -16.05
C LYS A 149 8.30 -1.85 -14.65
N THR A 150 8.89 -1.14 -13.69
CA THR A 150 9.14 -1.70 -12.37
C THR A 150 8.29 -0.98 -11.34
N VAL A 151 7.13 -1.57 -11.06
CA VAL A 151 6.20 -1.07 -10.05
C VAL A 151 5.92 -2.21 -9.09
N VAL A 152 6.16 -2.00 -7.82
CA VAL A 152 6.01 -3.03 -6.79
C VAL A 152 5.12 -2.53 -5.65
N PRO A 153 4.42 -3.44 -4.98
CA PRO A 153 3.64 -3.06 -3.81
C PRO A 153 4.53 -2.56 -2.69
N LEU A 154 3.99 -1.64 -1.90
CA LEU A 154 4.68 -1.10 -0.74
C LEU A 154 3.68 -0.92 0.38
N THR A 155 4.08 -1.31 1.59
CA THR A 155 3.27 -1.10 2.78
C THR A 155 4.06 -0.23 3.75
N PHE A 156 3.43 0.81 4.25
CA PHE A 156 4.03 1.62 5.30
C PHE A 156 3.59 1.12 6.67
N ARG A 157 4.55 1.02 7.58
CA ARG A 157 4.28 0.72 8.97
C ARG A 157 4.94 1.77 9.83
N LYS A 158 4.25 2.20 10.86
CA LYS A 158 4.81 3.20 11.76
C LYS A 158 6.08 2.66 12.36
N ALA A 159 7.16 3.42 12.23
CA ALA A 159 8.42 3.03 12.82
C ALA A 159 8.38 3.33 14.31
N GLY A 160 9.03 2.47 15.08
CA GLY A 160 9.16 2.71 16.49
C GLY A 160 9.91 4.00 16.78
N ALA A 161 9.69 4.55 17.95
CA ALA A 161 10.32 5.79 18.38
C ALA A 161 11.84 5.71 18.38
#